data_8f47d51b316ce9db79d15de3fedddbb7
#
_entry.id   8f47d51b316ce9db79d15de3fedddbb7
#
_cell.length_a   1.000
_cell.length_b   1.000
_cell.length_c   1.000
_cell.angle_alpha   90.00
_cell.angle_beta   90.00
_cell.angle_gamma   90.00
#
_symmetry.space_group_name_H-M   'P 1'
#
loop_
_entity.id
_entity.type
_entity.pdbx_description
1 polymer ?
#
loop_
_entity_poly.entity_id
_entity_poly.type
_entity_poly.pdbx_seq_one_letter_code
_entity_poly.pdbx_strand_id
1 'polypeptide(L)'
;MAYSDKVLDHYENPRNVGSFAQDEEGVATGMVGAPACGDVMKLQIKVGKDGVIEDARFKTYGCGSAIASSSLVTEWVKGKTLDEALTIKNSRIAEELALPPVKIHCSVLAEDAIRAAVDDYRKKHGDQ
;
A
#
# COMPACT_ATOMS: atom_id res chain seq x y z
N MET A 1 -11.22 20.23 7.96
CA MET A 1 -10.93 18.99 8.69
C MET A 1 -9.43 18.88 8.94
N ALA A 2 -9.05 18.63 10.16
CA ALA A 2 -7.63 18.56 10.51
C ALA A 2 -7.12 17.13 10.36
N TYR A 3 -5.97 16.98 9.73
CA TYR A 3 -5.26 15.71 9.67
C TYR A 3 -4.27 15.64 10.83
N SER A 4 -3.94 14.41 11.25
CA SER A 4 -2.91 14.18 12.25
C SER A 4 -1.53 14.59 11.71
N ASP A 5 -0.58 14.75 12.61
CA ASP A 5 0.79 15.04 12.22
C ASP A 5 1.37 13.92 11.34
N LYS A 6 0.99 12.67 11.60
CA LYS A 6 1.46 11.54 10.79
C LYS A 6 0.92 11.58 9.37
N VAL A 7 -0.36 11.96 9.20
CA VAL A 7 -0.91 12.12 7.85
C VAL A 7 -0.17 13.23 7.11
N LEU A 8 0.04 14.35 7.78
CA LEU A 8 0.74 15.47 7.16
C LEU A 8 2.17 15.10 6.79
N ASP A 9 2.86 14.39 7.68
CA ASP A 9 4.23 13.95 7.41
C ASP A 9 4.29 13.04 6.18
N HIS A 10 3.43 12.03 6.13
CA HIS A 10 3.42 11.12 4.99
C HIS A 10 2.95 11.78 3.70
N TYR A 11 2.08 12.78 3.81
CA TYR A 11 1.61 13.52 2.64
C TYR A 11 2.70 14.45 2.10
N GLU A 12 3.38 15.18 2.97
CA GLU A 12 4.41 16.13 2.57
C GLU A 12 5.72 15.44 2.19
N ASN A 13 6.02 14.32 2.84
CA ASN A 13 7.26 13.57 2.63
C ASN A 13 6.92 12.09 2.38
N PRO A 14 6.20 11.77 1.30
CA PRO A 14 5.81 10.39 1.05
C PRO A 14 7.03 9.50 0.83
N ARG A 15 6.97 8.31 1.44
CA ARG A 15 8.04 7.33 1.35
C ARG A 15 7.75 6.39 0.19
N ASN A 16 8.81 6.02 -0.53
CA ASN A 16 8.73 4.96 -1.53
C ASN A 16 7.76 5.26 -2.68
N VAL A 17 7.67 6.52 -3.08
CA VAL A 17 6.89 6.90 -4.26
C VAL A 17 7.64 6.44 -5.50
N GLY A 18 6.92 5.85 -6.43
CA GLY A 18 7.50 5.47 -7.72
C GLY A 18 6.95 4.17 -8.24
N SER A 19 7.71 3.55 -9.14
CA SER A 19 7.33 2.29 -9.76
C SER A 19 8.56 1.47 -10.06
N PHE A 20 8.37 0.14 -10.09
CA PHE A 20 9.37 -0.77 -10.61
C PHE A 20 9.04 -1.05 -12.08
N ALA A 21 10.02 -1.55 -12.83
CA ALA A 21 9.77 -2.03 -14.18
C ALA A 21 8.82 -3.22 -14.11
N GLN A 22 7.83 -3.27 -15.00
CA GLN A 22 6.81 -4.31 -14.95
C GLN A 22 7.37 -5.72 -15.18
N ASP A 23 8.46 -5.81 -15.94
CA ASP A 23 9.12 -7.08 -16.24
C ASP A 23 10.23 -7.41 -15.25
N GLU A 24 10.42 -6.61 -14.22
CA GLU A 24 11.43 -6.88 -13.21
C GLU A 24 11.02 -8.10 -12.40
N GLU A 25 12.00 -8.99 -12.19
CA GLU A 25 11.74 -10.23 -11.47
C GLU A 25 11.33 -9.95 -10.03
N GLY A 26 10.34 -10.67 -9.55
CA GLY A 26 9.87 -10.55 -8.19
C GLY A 26 8.91 -9.41 -7.94
N VAL A 27 8.62 -8.61 -8.95
CA VAL A 27 7.70 -7.48 -8.80
C VAL A 27 6.26 -7.93 -9.01
N ALA A 28 5.39 -7.48 -8.12
CA ALA A 28 3.96 -7.67 -8.25
C ALA A 28 3.24 -6.34 -8.02
N THR A 29 2.10 -6.20 -8.65
CA THR A 29 1.34 -4.94 -8.62
C THR A 29 -0.08 -5.18 -8.15
N GLY A 30 -0.52 -4.37 -7.19
CA GLY A 30 -1.92 -4.29 -6.82
C GLY A 30 -2.45 -2.90 -7.15
N MET A 31 -3.55 -2.84 -7.86
CA MET A 31 -4.19 -1.57 -8.18
C MET A 31 -5.65 -1.63 -7.75
N VAL A 32 -6.04 -0.67 -6.96
CA VAL A 32 -7.40 -0.56 -6.45
C VAL A 32 -7.86 0.88 -6.59
N GLY A 33 -9.15 1.07 -6.58
CA GLY A 33 -9.70 2.40 -6.72
C GLY A 33 -11.08 2.52 -6.11
N ALA A 34 -11.43 3.75 -5.78
CA ALA A 34 -12.76 4.11 -5.33
C ALA A 34 -13.24 5.24 -6.24
N PRO A 35 -13.82 4.90 -7.40
CA PRO A 35 -14.19 5.92 -8.39
C PRO A 35 -15.09 7.01 -7.84
N ALA A 36 -15.97 6.67 -6.90
CA ALA A 36 -16.86 7.65 -6.29
C ALA A 36 -16.10 8.74 -5.54
N CYS A 37 -14.89 8.43 -5.05
CA CYS A 37 -14.06 9.38 -4.31
C CYS A 37 -12.90 9.90 -5.14
N GLY A 38 -12.71 9.36 -6.34
CA GLY A 38 -11.61 9.75 -7.21
C GLY A 38 -10.25 9.23 -6.77
N ASP A 39 -10.21 8.32 -5.81
CA ASP A 39 -8.96 7.77 -5.30
C ASP A 39 -8.56 6.53 -6.09
N VAL A 40 -7.31 6.47 -6.54
CA VAL A 40 -6.74 5.30 -7.17
C VAL A 40 -5.39 5.02 -6.51
N MET A 41 -5.18 3.80 -6.07
CA MET A 41 -3.97 3.42 -5.36
C MET A 41 -3.30 2.26 -6.07
N LYS A 42 -2.04 2.45 -6.44
CA LYS A 42 -1.22 1.41 -7.05
C LYS A 42 -0.09 1.08 -6.08
N LEU A 43 -0.01 -0.18 -5.67
CA LEU A 43 1.05 -0.65 -4.81
C LEU A 43 1.86 -1.71 -5.54
N GLN A 44 3.18 -1.54 -5.56
CA GLN A 44 4.08 -2.55 -6.10
C GLN A 44 4.97 -3.07 -5.00
N ILE A 45 5.15 -4.38 -4.97
CA ILE A 45 6.06 -5.03 -4.03
C ILE A 45 7.11 -5.80 -4.82
N LYS A 46 8.31 -5.85 -4.29
CA LYS A 46 9.40 -6.64 -4.85
C LYS A 46 9.76 -7.72 -3.84
N VAL A 47 9.55 -8.97 -4.20
CA VAL A 47 9.75 -10.10 -3.30
C VAL A 47 11.07 -10.77 -3.62
N GLY A 48 11.88 -11.00 -2.59
CA GLY A 48 13.16 -11.65 -2.74
C GLY A 48 13.03 -13.17 -2.83
N LYS A 49 14.17 -13.82 -3.05
CA LYS A 49 14.22 -15.28 -3.21
C LYS A 49 13.74 -16.03 -1.97
N ASP A 50 13.87 -15.41 -0.81
CA ASP A 50 13.46 -16.00 0.46
C ASP A 50 11.98 -15.76 0.77
N GLY A 51 11.24 -15.15 -0.15
CA GLY A 51 9.82 -14.87 0.07
C GLY A 51 9.54 -13.65 0.90
N VAL A 52 10.56 -12.86 1.21
CA VAL A 52 10.40 -11.62 1.98
C VAL A 52 10.33 -10.43 1.04
N ILE A 53 9.44 -9.50 1.34
CA ILE A 53 9.31 -8.27 0.55
C ILE A 53 10.54 -7.40 0.80
N GLU A 54 11.36 -7.24 -0.22
CA GLU A 54 12.60 -6.46 -0.14
C GLU A 54 12.34 -4.96 -0.26
N ASP A 55 11.35 -4.60 -1.06
CA ASP A 55 11.07 -3.20 -1.33
C ASP A 55 9.61 -3.06 -1.73
N ALA A 56 9.10 -1.86 -1.61
CA ALA A 56 7.72 -1.55 -2.01
C ALA A 56 7.68 -0.12 -2.50
N ARG A 57 6.84 0.13 -3.50
CA ARG A 57 6.64 1.48 -4.02
C ARG A 57 5.18 1.70 -4.34
N PHE A 58 4.78 2.95 -4.37
CA PHE A 58 3.40 3.26 -4.68
C PHE A 58 3.28 4.48 -5.59
N LYS A 59 2.15 4.53 -6.28
CA LYS A 59 1.65 5.72 -6.94
C LYS A 59 0.17 5.82 -6.63
N THR A 60 -0.24 6.93 -6.07
CA THR A 60 -1.62 7.12 -5.64
C THR A 60 -2.12 8.46 -6.13
N TYR A 61 -3.31 8.45 -6.68
CA TYR A 61 -4.02 9.66 -7.07
C TYR A 61 -5.24 9.78 -6.18
N GLY A 62 -5.37 10.91 -5.48
CA GLY A 62 -6.48 11.09 -4.56
C GLY A 62 -6.15 12.09 -3.48
N CYS A 63 -6.84 11.94 -2.36
CA CYS A 63 -6.68 12.87 -1.23
C CYS A 63 -5.39 12.59 -0.44
N GLY A 64 -5.06 13.52 0.45
CA GLY A 64 -3.87 13.38 1.30
C GLY A 64 -3.90 12.11 2.15
N SER A 65 -5.09 11.70 2.62
CA SER A 65 -5.22 10.47 3.41
C SER A 65 -4.91 9.22 2.57
N ALA A 66 -5.27 9.22 1.28
CA ALA A 66 -4.94 8.09 0.41
C ALA A 66 -3.44 8.00 0.20
N ILE A 67 -2.78 9.14 -0.04
CA ILE A 67 -1.34 9.19 -0.21
C ILE A 67 -0.64 8.76 1.08
N ALA A 68 -1.09 9.26 2.23
CA ALA A 68 -0.50 8.91 3.51
C ALA A 68 -0.67 7.42 3.82
N SER A 69 -1.84 6.85 3.55
CA SER A 69 -2.08 5.43 3.77
C SER A 69 -1.16 4.58 2.90
N SER A 70 -0.99 4.95 1.63
CA SER A 70 -0.09 4.24 0.72
C SER A 70 1.35 4.32 1.20
N SER A 71 1.80 5.49 1.60
CA SER A 71 3.15 5.70 2.08
C SER A 71 3.43 4.84 3.32
N LEU A 72 2.52 4.85 4.28
CA LEU A 72 2.67 4.05 5.50
C LEU A 72 2.75 2.56 5.19
N VAL A 73 1.87 2.09 4.30
CA VAL A 73 1.84 0.67 3.92
C VAL A 73 3.16 0.25 3.30
N THR A 74 3.77 1.09 2.44
CA THR A 74 5.06 0.73 1.84
C THR A 74 6.14 0.52 2.91
N GLU A 75 6.09 1.31 3.98
CA GLU A 75 7.04 1.12 5.08
C GLU A 75 6.76 -0.17 5.84
N TRP A 76 5.48 -0.47 6.05
CA TRP A 76 5.10 -1.61 6.89
C TRP A 76 5.32 -2.97 6.21
N VAL A 77 5.19 -3.04 4.88
CA VAL A 77 5.34 -4.32 4.20
C VAL A 77 6.80 -4.71 3.97
N LYS A 78 7.71 -3.76 3.97
CA LYS A 78 9.13 -4.08 3.78
C LYS A 78 9.63 -4.96 4.91
N GLY A 79 10.34 -6.01 4.56
CA GLY A 79 10.89 -6.95 5.53
C GLY A 79 9.91 -8.00 6.01
N LYS A 80 8.69 -8.02 5.47
CA LYS A 80 7.68 -9.00 5.83
C LYS A 80 7.49 -10.03 4.72
N THR A 81 7.07 -11.23 5.11
CA THR A 81 6.65 -12.22 4.13
C THR A 81 5.28 -11.82 3.59
N LEU A 82 4.85 -12.49 2.52
CA LEU A 82 3.53 -12.23 1.95
C LEU A 82 2.42 -12.48 2.97
N ASP A 83 2.54 -13.57 3.73
CA ASP A 83 1.54 -13.88 4.75
C ASP A 83 1.51 -12.83 5.85
N GLU A 84 2.68 -12.35 6.26
CA GLU A 84 2.75 -11.28 7.26
C GLU A 84 2.15 -9.99 6.75
N ALA A 85 2.37 -9.67 5.48
CA ALA A 85 1.79 -8.47 4.88
C ALA A 85 0.27 -8.54 4.89
N LEU A 86 -0.30 -9.72 4.68
CA LEU A 86 -1.75 -9.91 4.70
C LEU A 86 -2.37 -9.74 6.10
N THR A 87 -1.55 -9.70 7.15
CA THR A 87 -2.06 -9.44 8.50
C THR A 87 -2.26 -7.96 8.79
N ILE A 88 -1.77 -7.09 7.91
CA ILE A 88 -1.96 -5.65 8.06
C ILE A 88 -3.41 -5.31 7.75
N LYS A 89 -4.12 -4.80 8.73
CA LYS A 89 -5.55 -4.50 8.61
C LYS A 89 -5.79 -3.00 8.52
N ASN A 90 -6.86 -2.62 7.84
CA ASN A 90 -7.20 -1.22 7.66
C ASN A 90 -7.40 -0.50 9.00
N SER A 91 -7.88 -1.22 10.03
CA SER A 91 -8.06 -0.62 11.34
C SER A 91 -6.73 -0.12 11.92
N ARG A 92 -5.65 -0.88 11.71
CA ARG A 92 -4.33 -0.47 12.19
C ARG A 92 -3.80 0.73 11.42
N ILE A 93 -4.03 0.76 10.12
CA ILE A 93 -3.62 1.90 9.29
C ILE A 93 -4.37 3.16 9.74
N ALA A 94 -5.68 3.05 9.91
CA ALA A 94 -6.50 4.18 10.35
C ALA A 94 -6.09 4.67 11.73
N GLU A 95 -5.79 3.74 12.63
CA GLU A 95 -5.38 4.08 13.99
C GLU A 95 -4.02 4.78 14.00
N GLU A 96 -3.05 4.24 13.27
CA GLU A 96 -1.71 4.82 13.22
C GLU A 96 -1.73 6.24 12.67
N LEU A 97 -2.54 6.48 11.64
CA LEU A 97 -2.66 7.80 11.02
C LEU A 97 -3.69 8.69 11.69
N ALA A 98 -4.44 8.15 12.64
CA ALA A 98 -5.55 8.86 13.30
C ALA A 98 -6.49 9.48 12.25
N LEU A 99 -6.92 8.65 11.30
CA LEU A 99 -7.76 9.13 10.20
C LEU A 99 -9.13 9.58 10.69
N PRO A 100 -9.65 10.71 10.17
CA PRO A 100 -11.03 11.09 10.46
C PRO A 100 -12.02 10.04 9.92
N PRO A 101 -13.20 9.90 10.52
CA PRO A 101 -14.16 8.89 10.08
C PRO A 101 -14.48 8.94 8.59
N VAL A 102 -14.54 10.12 7.99
CA VAL A 102 -14.86 10.25 6.57
C VAL A 102 -13.72 9.79 5.66
N LYS A 103 -12.53 9.53 6.22
CA LYS A 103 -11.36 9.12 5.45
C LYS A 103 -10.95 7.67 5.72
N ILE A 104 -11.72 6.92 6.48
CA ILE A 104 -11.40 5.52 6.78
C ILE A 104 -11.32 4.68 5.50
N HIS A 105 -12.08 5.05 4.47
CA HIS A 105 -12.04 4.32 3.20
C HIS A 105 -10.62 4.28 2.60
N CYS A 106 -9.77 5.26 2.89
CA CYS A 106 -8.40 5.27 2.40
C CYS A 106 -7.59 4.13 3.00
N SER A 107 -7.83 3.80 4.28
CA SER A 107 -7.15 2.67 4.91
C SER A 107 -7.65 1.34 4.34
N VAL A 108 -8.94 1.26 4.00
CA VAL A 108 -9.50 0.07 3.36
C VAL A 108 -8.87 -0.14 1.99
N LEU A 109 -8.70 0.92 1.22
CA LEU A 109 -8.01 0.84 -0.08
C LEU A 109 -6.59 0.34 0.09
N ALA A 110 -5.87 0.82 1.10
CA ALA A 110 -4.49 0.40 1.34
C ALA A 110 -4.43 -1.10 1.67
N GLU A 111 -5.35 -1.59 2.50
CA GLU A 111 -5.42 -3.02 2.79
C GLU A 111 -5.71 -3.82 1.52
N ASP A 112 -6.65 -3.35 0.71
CA ASP A 112 -7.00 -4.01 -0.54
C ASP A 112 -5.84 -4.02 -1.53
N ALA A 113 -5.06 -2.95 -1.54
CA ALA A 113 -3.87 -2.87 -2.40
C ALA A 113 -2.84 -3.92 -2.01
N ILE A 114 -2.63 -4.15 -0.71
CA ILE A 114 -1.73 -5.21 -0.25
C ILE A 114 -2.23 -6.56 -0.76
N ARG A 115 -3.50 -6.85 -0.59
CA ARG A 115 -4.07 -8.12 -1.04
C ARG A 115 -3.94 -8.30 -2.54
N ALA A 116 -4.21 -7.25 -3.30
CA ALA A 116 -4.11 -7.29 -4.75
C ALA A 116 -2.67 -7.55 -5.20
N ALA A 117 -1.71 -6.93 -4.55
CA ALA A 117 -0.30 -7.12 -4.88
C ALA A 117 0.15 -8.55 -4.55
N VAL A 118 -0.26 -9.08 -3.40
CA VAL A 118 0.07 -10.46 -3.01
C VAL A 118 -0.54 -11.45 -3.99
N ASP A 119 -1.81 -11.24 -4.37
CA ASP A 119 -2.49 -12.11 -5.33
C ASP A 119 -1.79 -12.08 -6.69
N ASP A 120 -1.37 -10.89 -7.14
CA ASP A 120 -0.66 -10.77 -8.40
C ASP A 120 0.66 -11.55 -8.37
N TYR A 121 1.40 -11.46 -7.26
CA TYR A 121 2.63 -12.21 -7.10
C TYR A 121 2.38 -13.71 -7.19
N ARG A 122 1.36 -14.20 -6.49
CA ARG A 122 1.03 -15.63 -6.48
C ARG A 122 0.63 -16.13 -7.85
N LYS A 123 -0.12 -15.32 -8.60
CA LYS A 123 -0.50 -15.68 -9.96
C LYS A 123 0.71 -15.77 -10.89
N LYS A 124 1.62 -14.82 -10.78
CA LYS A 124 2.82 -14.77 -11.63
C LYS A 124 3.80 -15.90 -11.33
N HIS A 125 3.83 -16.36 -10.09
CA HIS A 125 4.79 -17.38 -9.65
C HIS A 125 4.14 -18.73 -9.37
N GLY A 126 2.98 -18.96 -9.96
CA GLY A 126 2.33 -20.25 -9.91
C GLY A 126 1.69 -20.59 -8.59
N ASP A 127 1.54 -19.60 -7.74
CA ASP A 127 0.91 -19.73 -6.44
C ASP A 127 1.33 -20.99 -5.71
N GLN A 128 2.30 -20.88 -4.96
CA GLN A 128 2.83 -22.01 -4.20
C GLN A 128 2.19 -22.10 -2.83
#